data_b1fb0ad19bf5f6ccdffb0f471f7ccddf
#
_entry.id   b1fb0ad19bf5f6ccdffb0f471f7ccddf
#
_cell.length_a   1.000
_cell.length_b   1.000
_cell.length_c   1.000
_cell.angle_alpha   90.00
_cell.angle_beta   90.00
_cell.angle_gamma   90.00
#
_symmetry.space_group_name_H-M   'P 1'
#
loop_
_entity.id
_entity.type
_entity.pdbx_description
1 polymer ?
#
loop_
_entity_poly.entity_id
_entity_poly.type
_entity_poly.pdbx_seq_one_letter_code
_entity_poly.pdbx_strand_id
1 'polypeptide(L)'
;SPIAEKIGAVNTIMVERVEGDMYFYELTGYNTDYTGFKQSLIPLINLDIHKKALILGTGGASKAVAHALSDMDIEITFVSRKTGKECISYGELTADIISSNKIIVNTTPLGTFPDTNNCPDIPYSHLTNEHLLYDLVYNPAETMFLSKGKEYGAIIKNGQEMLKLQALAAWDIWNKQ
;
A
#
# COMPACT_ATOMS: atom_id res chain seq x y z
N SER A 1 -18.55 6.44 -0.17
CA SER A 1 -18.34 6.22 1.28
C SER A 1 -17.35 7.27 1.82
N PRO A 2 -17.44 7.63 3.11
CA PRO A 2 -16.57 8.65 3.70
C PRO A 2 -15.07 8.35 3.60
N ILE A 3 -14.69 7.07 3.67
CA ILE A 3 -13.29 6.63 3.54
C ILE A 3 -12.80 6.82 2.09
N ALA A 4 -13.59 6.41 1.11
CA ALA A 4 -13.21 6.58 -0.30
C ALA A 4 -13.08 8.06 -0.69
N GLU A 5 -13.91 8.93 -0.11
CA GLU A 5 -13.84 10.38 -0.29
C GLU A 5 -12.54 10.95 0.30
N LYS A 6 -12.19 10.60 1.53
CA LYS A 6 -10.92 11.01 2.16
C LYS A 6 -9.70 10.52 1.39
N ILE A 7 -9.71 9.29 0.91
CA ILE A 7 -8.63 8.71 0.10
C ILE A 7 -8.55 9.38 -1.29
N GLY A 8 -9.68 9.84 -1.83
CA GLY A 8 -9.78 10.34 -3.20
C GLY A 8 -9.55 9.25 -4.26
N ALA A 9 -9.94 8.00 -3.94
CA ALA A 9 -9.87 6.86 -4.86
C ALA A 9 -10.96 5.83 -4.53
N VAL A 10 -11.51 5.20 -5.58
CA VAL A 10 -12.54 4.15 -5.51
C VAL A 10 -12.02 2.92 -6.24
N ASN A 11 -12.18 1.73 -5.66
CA ASN A 11 -11.92 0.43 -6.31
C ASN A 11 -13.14 -0.49 -6.31
N THR A 12 -14.19 -0.17 -5.53
CA THR A 12 -15.41 -0.96 -5.40
C THR A 12 -16.63 -0.04 -5.50
N ILE A 13 -17.63 -0.42 -6.30
CA ILE A 13 -18.87 0.35 -6.48
C ILE A 13 -20.05 -0.52 -6.09
N MET A 14 -20.90 0.00 -5.21
CA MET A 14 -22.22 -0.53 -4.92
C MET A 14 -23.24 0.17 -5.82
N VAL A 15 -24.11 -0.62 -6.44
CA VAL A 15 -25.20 -0.12 -7.29
C VAL A 15 -26.51 -0.54 -6.65
N GLU A 16 -27.30 0.42 -6.19
CA GLU A 16 -28.58 0.18 -5.54
C GLU A 16 -29.70 0.80 -6.37
N ARG A 17 -30.81 0.07 -6.50
CA ARG A 17 -31.99 0.58 -7.20
C ARG A 17 -32.76 1.50 -6.28
N VAL A 18 -33.12 2.67 -6.75
CA VAL A 18 -33.99 3.59 -5.98
C VAL A 18 -35.40 3.02 -5.93
N GLU A 19 -35.94 2.84 -4.73
CA GLU A 19 -37.32 2.37 -4.55
C GLU A 19 -38.31 3.33 -5.17
N GLY A 20 -39.28 2.79 -5.95
CA GLY A 20 -40.32 3.56 -6.60
C GLY A 20 -39.95 4.10 -7.98
N ASP A 21 -38.70 3.95 -8.44
CA ASP A 21 -38.29 4.33 -9.78
C ASP A 21 -37.55 3.20 -10.51
N MET A 22 -38.03 2.87 -11.71
CA MET A 22 -37.50 1.76 -12.50
C MET A 22 -36.19 2.10 -13.24
N TYR A 23 -35.87 3.37 -13.33
CA TYR A 23 -34.76 3.88 -14.15
C TYR A 23 -33.63 4.54 -13.35
N PHE A 24 -33.79 4.74 -12.05
CA PHE A 24 -32.77 5.40 -11.24
C PHE A 24 -32.02 4.42 -10.34
N TYR A 25 -30.70 4.58 -10.30
CA TYR A 25 -29.78 3.81 -9.46
C TYR A 25 -28.91 4.79 -8.67
N GLU A 26 -28.69 4.46 -7.40
CA GLU A 26 -27.68 5.13 -6.56
C GLU A 26 -26.36 4.38 -6.64
N LEU A 27 -25.28 5.14 -6.82
CA LEU A 27 -23.92 4.60 -6.90
C LEU A 27 -23.13 5.05 -5.69
N THR A 28 -22.68 4.11 -4.87
CA THR A 28 -21.79 4.39 -3.75
C THR A 28 -20.41 3.80 -3.99
N GLY A 29 -19.39 4.69 -4.01
CA GLY A 29 -17.98 4.29 -4.16
C GLY A 29 -17.35 3.93 -2.82
N TYR A 30 -16.54 2.85 -2.80
CA TYR A 30 -15.77 2.36 -1.66
C TYR A 30 -14.31 2.15 -2.05
N ASN A 31 -13.44 2.12 -1.04
CA ASN A 31 -12.05 1.73 -1.21
C ASN A 31 -11.71 0.57 -0.29
N THR A 32 -11.64 -0.65 -0.84
CA THR A 32 -11.34 -1.87 -0.08
C THR A 32 -9.85 -2.15 0.03
N ASP A 33 -9.00 -1.48 -0.79
CA ASP A 33 -7.53 -1.57 -0.66
C ASP A 33 -7.07 -1.06 0.70
N TYR A 34 -7.67 0.01 1.20
CA TYR A 34 -7.42 0.52 2.55
C TYR A 34 -7.64 -0.56 3.62
N THR A 35 -8.78 -1.26 3.55
CA THR A 35 -9.11 -2.33 4.50
C THR A 35 -8.14 -3.50 4.38
N GLY A 36 -7.89 -3.95 3.15
CA GLY A 36 -7.00 -5.07 2.88
C GLY A 36 -5.56 -4.80 3.33
N PHE A 37 -5.03 -3.63 3.00
CA PHE A 37 -3.68 -3.23 3.42
C PHE A 37 -3.57 -3.11 4.94
N LYS A 38 -4.48 -2.33 5.58
CA LYS A 38 -4.45 -2.10 7.02
C LYS A 38 -4.50 -3.40 7.82
N GLN A 39 -5.45 -4.29 7.49
CA GLN A 39 -5.61 -5.56 8.19
C GLN A 39 -4.42 -6.51 8.00
N SER A 40 -3.82 -6.54 6.81
CA SER A 40 -2.65 -7.40 6.55
C SER A 40 -1.34 -6.84 7.14
N LEU A 41 -1.28 -5.53 7.43
CA LEU A 41 -0.12 -4.87 8.00
C LEU A 41 -0.08 -4.96 9.53
N ILE A 42 -1.21 -4.78 10.22
CA ILE A 42 -1.31 -4.70 11.68
C ILE A 42 -0.54 -5.82 12.42
N PRO A 43 -0.60 -7.10 12.00
CA PRO A 43 0.11 -8.17 12.70
C PRO A 43 1.65 -8.08 12.64
N LEU A 44 2.19 -7.26 11.76
CA LEU A 44 3.62 -7.16 11.46
C LEU A 44 4.28 -5.92 12.06
N ILE A 45 3.50 -4.93 12.47
CA ILE A 45 4.03 -3.67 12.97
C ILE A 45 4.21 -3.67 14.48
N ASN A 46 5.29 -3.02 14.91
CA ASN A 46 5.52 -2.60 16.29
C ASN A 46 5.55 -1.07 16.30
N LEU A 47 4.53 -0.45 16.89
CA LEU A 47 4.40 1.02 16.91
C LEU A 47 5.47 1.73 17.77
N ASP A 48 6.31 1.02 18.52
CA ASP A 48 7.45 1.64 19.21
C ASP A 48 8.59 2.00 18.25
N ILE A 49 8.76 1.22 17.18
CA ILE A 49 9.83 1.39 16.18
C ILE A 49 9.32 1.81 14.80
N HIS A 50 8.14 1.37 14.40
CA HIS A 50 7.53 1.63 13.09
C HIS A 50 6.76 2.97 13.07
N LYS A 51 7.49 4.09 13.29
CA LYS A 51 6.90 5.45 13.36
C LYS A 51 6.81 6.15 12.01
N LYS A 52 7.64 5.74 11.05
CA LYS A 52 7.78 6.39 9.75
C LYS A 52 7.78 5.36 8.62
N ALA A 53 7.19 5.76 7.49
CA ALA A 53 7.09 4.92 6.31
C ALA A 53 7.47 5.66 5.02
N LEU A 54 8.16 4.96 4.13
CA LEU A 54 8.32 5.35 2.72
C LEU A 54 7.26 4.64 1.89
N ILE A 55 6.56 5.39 1.06
CA ILE A 55 5.63 4.86 0.06
C ILE A 55 6.26 5.07 -1.32
N LEU A 56 6.68 3.98 -1.95
CA LEU A 56 7.30 4.01 -3.28
C LEU A 56 6.20 4.00 -4.34
N GLY A 57 6.03 5.15 -5.02
CA GLY A 57 4.98 5.38 -6.00
C GLY A 57 3.89 6.33 -5.52
N THR A 58 3.16 6.95 -6.48
CA THR A 58 2.14 7.98 -6.25
C THR A 58 0.82 7.67 -6.98
N GLY A 59 0.55 6.39 -7.25
CA GLY A 59 -0.66 5.91 -7.93
C GLY A 59 -1.88 5.81 -7.01
N GLY A 60 -2.99 5.26 -7.52
CA GLY A 60 -4.24 5.12 -6.76
C GLY A 60 -4.07 4.27 -5.49
N ALA A 61 -3.37 3.14 -5.56
CA ALA A 61 -3.14 2.27 -4.42
C ALA A 61 -2.30 2.95 -3.33
N SER A 62 -1.34 3.83 -3.70
CA SER A 62 -0.52 4.55 -2.73
C SER A 62 -1.34 5.48 -1.82
N LYS A 63 -2.46 6.01 -2.31
CA LYS A 63 -3.37 6.85 -1.52
C LYS A 63 -4.06 6.04 -0.42
N ALA A 64 -4.52 4.83 -0.73
CA ALA A 64 -5.13 3.92 0.25
C ALA A 64 -4.12 3.49 1.32
N VAL A 65 -2.88 3.17 0.90
CA VAL A 65 -1.76 2.86 1.79
C VAL A 65 -1.44 4.03 2.71
N ALA A 66 -1.32 5.24 2.15
CA ALA A 66 -1.04 6.45 2.92
C ALA A 66 -2.11 6.72 3.97
N HIS A 67 -3.39 6.61 3.59
CA HIS A 67 -4.48 6.81 4.53
C HIS A 67 -4.46 5.76 5.66
N ALA A 68 -4.19 4.50 5.32
CA ALA A 68 -4.11 3.43 6.32
C ALA A 68 -2.95 3.63 7.31
N LEU A 69 -1.77 4.08 6.84
CA LEU A 69 -0.62 4.38 7.69
C LEU A 69 -0.88 5.60 8.57
N SER A 70 -1.47 6.67 8.00
CA SER A 70 -1.83 7.88 8.77
C SER A 70 -2.85 7.58 9.88
N ASP A 71 -3.81 6.70 9.65
CA ASP A 71 -4.77 6.25 10.67
C ASP A 71 -4.14 5.42 11.81
N MET A 72 -2.88 5.04 11.66
CA MET A 72 -2.08 4.36 12.69
C MET A 72 -1.00 5.28 13.27
N ASP A 73 -1.11 6.61 13.05
CA ASP A 73 -0.16 7.63 13.49
C ASP A 73 1.28 7.39 12.97
N ILE A 74 1.41 6.80 11.78
CA ILE A 74 2.68 6.57 11.10
C ILE A 74 2.92 7.73 10.12
N GLU A 75 4.02 8.46 10.32
CA GLU A 75 4.46 9.54 9.43
C GLU A 75 4.87 8.97 8.06
N ILE A 76 4.39 9.56 6.96
CA ILE A 76 4.61 9.06 5.62
C ILE A 76 5.44 10.02 4.77
N THR A 77 6.30 9.46 3.93
CA THR A 77 7.00 10.18 2.87
C THR A 77 6.81 9.43 1.55
N PHE A 78 6.28 10.11 0.55
CA PHE A 78 6.18 9.55 -0.79
C PHE A 78 7.51 9.61 -1.52
N VAL A 79 7.81 8.55 -2.27
CA VAL A 79 8.98 8.48 -3.15
C VAL A 79 8.51 8.28 -4.58
N SER A 80 8.99 9.10 -5.50
CA SER A 80 8.64 8.99 -6.92
C SER A 80 9.88 9.16 -7.82
N ARG A 81 9.69 9.01 -9.13
CA ARG A 81 10.78 9.21 -10.12
C ARG A 81 11.20 10.67 -10.26
N LYS A 82 10.39 11.60 -9.79
CA LYS A 82 10.66 13.03 -9.82
C LYS A 82 10.29 13.64 -8.48
N THR A 83 11.10 14.55 -7.99
CA THR A 83 10.80 15.38 -6.81
C THR A 83 9.54 16.23 -7.07
N GLY A 84 8.70 16.37 -6.07
CA GLY A 84 7.48 17.16 -6.09
C GLY A 84 7.21 17.82 -4.74
N LYS A 85 6.08 18.55 -4.63
CA LYS A 85 5.71 19.23 -3.39
C LYS A 85 5.54 18.28 -2.20
N GLU A 86 5.13 17.03 -2.47
CA GLU A 86 4.75 16.04 -1.45
C GLU A 86 5.53 14.74 -1.59
N CYS A 87 6.55 14.70 -2.44
CA CYS A 87 7.36 13.52 -2.66
C CYS A 87 8.82 13.85 -2.93
N ILE A 88 9.71 12.98 -2.47
CA ILE A 88 11.14 13.00 -2.79
C ILE A 88 11.41 12.05 -3.96
N SER A 89 12.53 12.24 -4.62
CA SER A 89 13.00 11.34 -5.69
C SER A 89 13.80 10.17 -5.10
N TYR A 90 13.93 9.08 -5.86
CA TYR A 90 14.79 7.97 -5.48
C TYR A 90 16.25 8.39 -5.25
N GLY A 91 16.76 9.40 -6.01
CA GLY A 91 18.12 9.93 -5.85
C GLY A 91 18.34 10.71 -4.54
N GLU A 92 17.27 11.10 -3.85
CA GLU A 92 17.33 11.78 -2.55
C GLU A 92 17.28 10.81 -1.36
N LEU A 93 17.10 9.50 -1.60
CA LEU A 93 17.09 8.49 -0.55
C LEU A 93 18.49 8.28 0.02
N THR A 94 18.75 8.90 1.16
CA THR A 94 20.00 8.74 1.92
C THR A 94 19.93 7.59 2.90
N ALA A 95 21.08 7.21 3.47
CA ALA A 95 21.18 6.25 4.57
C ALA A 95 20.29 6.64 5.75
N ASP A 96 20.27 7.93 6.12
CA ASP A 96 19.49 8.44 7.25
C ASP A 96 17.99 8.35 6.98
N ILE A 97 17.55 8.62 5.74
CA ILE A 97 16.15 8.47 5.37
C ILE A 97 15.72 7.01 5.46
N ILE A 98 16.50 6.07 4.93
CA ILE A 98 16.19 4.64 5.05
C ILE A 98 16.18 4.23 6.52
N SER A 99 17.21 4.57 7.29
CA SER A 99 17.34 4.18 8.69
C SER A 99 16.22 4.71 9.58
N SER A 100 15.66 5.88 9.28
CA SER A 100 14.56 6.47 10.04
C SER A 100 13.17 5.98 9.61
N ASN A 101 13.02 5.43 8.41
CA ASN A 101 11.75 4.95 7.87
C ASN A 101 11.71 3.42 7.87
N LYS A 102 11.29 2.84 9.00
CA LYS A 102 11.32 1.38 9.21
C LYS A 102 10.28 0.61 8.40
N ILE A 103 9.28 1.27 7.82
CA ILE A 103 8.33 0.67 6.89
C ILE A 103 8.62 1.19 5.49
N ILE A 104 8.75 0.29 4.52
CA ILE A 104 8.91 0.65 3.12
C ILE A 104 7.89 -0.13 2.29
N VAL A 105 6.95 0.59 1.66
CA VAL A 105 5.85 -0.02 0.90
C VAL A 105 6.05 0.23 -0.60
N ASN A 106 6.22 -0.84 -1.36
CA ASN A 106 6.19 -0.76 -2.83
C ASN A 106 4.74 -0.74 -3.33
N THR A 107 4.32 0.40 -3.88
CA THR A 107 3.03 0.58 -4.54
C THR A 107 3.17 0.73 -6.06
N THR A 108 4.38 0.50 -6.59
CA THR A 108 4.67 0.51 -8.03
C THR A 108 4.43 -0.89 -8.63
N PRO A 109 4.26 -1.00 -9.96
CA PRO A 109 4.16 -2.30 -10.61
C PRO A 109 5.51 -3.01 -10.82
N LEU A 110 6.64 -2.43 -10.36
CA LEU A 110 7.97 -3.01 -10.53
C LEU A 110 8.07 -4.39 -9.87
N GLY A 111 8.56 -5.37 -10.61
CA GLY A 111 8.68 -6.74 -10.15
C GLY A 111 7.46 -7.62 -10.39
N THR A 112 6.37 -7.07 -10.97
CA THR A 112 5.18 -7.84 -11.36
C THR A 112 5.47 -8.70 -12.59
N PHE A 113 4.99 -9.96 -12.61
CA PHE A 113 5.05 -10.82 -13.79
C PHE A 113 4.40 -10.12 -15.02
N PRO A 114 4.98 -10.21 -16.22
CA PRO A 114 6.15 -11.03 -16.59
C PRO A 114 7.51 -10.35 -16.34
N ASP A 115 7.56 -9.06 -15.96
CA ASP A 115 8.81 -8.31 -15.78
C ASP A 115 9.29 -8.36 -14.32
N THR A 116 9.71 -9.56 -13.90
CA THR A 116 10.06 -9.86 -12.50
C THR A 116 11.48 -9.41 -12.12
N ASN A 117 12.32 -8.99 -13.09
CA ASN A 117 13.71 -8.63 -12.86
C ASN A 117 13.92 -7.17 -12.44
N ASN A 118 12.85 -6.41 -12.28
CA ASN A 118 12.87 -5.02 -11.87
C ASN A 118 12.41 -4.86 -10.41
N CYS A 119 13.00 -3.90 -9.71
CA CYS A 119 12.58 -3.51 -8.36
C CYS A 119 12.82 -2.01 -8.15
N PRO A 120 12.18 -1.38 -7.15
CA PRO A 120 12.50 -0.02 -6.77
C PRO A 120 13.98 0.15 -6.42
N ASP A 121 14.61 1.21 -6.92
CA ASP A 121 16.02 1.51 -6.70
C ASP A 121 16.20 2.29 -5.38
N ILE A 122 16.25 1.56 -4.27
CA ILE A 122 16.50 2.10 -2.93
C ILE A 122 17.86 1.62 -2.40
N PRO A 123 18.49 2.33 -1.47
CA PRO A 123 19.77 1.92 -0.89
C PRO A 123 19.59 0.77 0.13
N TYR A 124 19.39 -0.46 -0.37
CA TYR A 124 19.09 -1.67 0.40
C TYR A 124 20.14 -1.99 1.48
N SER A 125 21.39 -1.59 1.29
CA SER A 125 22.49 -1.82 2.25
C SER A 125 22.27 -1.17 3.63
N HIS A 126 21.31 -0.25 3.75
CA HIS A 126 20.95 0.42 5.01
C HIS A 126 19.73 -0.20 5.69
N LEU A 127 19.20 -1.28 5.16
CA LEU A 127 18.16 -2.06 5.80
C LEU A 127 18.71 -2.85 6.98
N THR A 128 17.84 -3.13 7.94
CA THR A 128 18.13 -3.93 9.15
C THR A 128 16.94 -4.85 9.44
N ASN A 129 17.08 -5.71 10.43
CA ASN A 129 15.99 -6.58 10.91
C ASN A 129 14.82 -5.84 11.57
N GLU A 130 14.94 -4.53 11.79
CA GLU A 130 13.83 -3.67 12.24
C GLU A 130 12.97 -3.15 11.08
N HIS A 131 13.44 -3.29 9.84
CA HIS A 131 12.67 -2.84 8.68
C HIS A 131 11.62 -3.86 8.27
N LEU A 132 10.48 -3.33 7.83
CA LEU A 132 9.39 -4.06 7.19
C LEU A 132 9.26 -3.59 5.73
N LEU A 133 9.54 -4.47 4.79
CA LEU A 133 9.29 -4.25 3.36
C LEU A 133 7.97 -4.90 2.98
N TYR A 134 7.03 -4.07 2.57
CA TYR A 134 5.72 -4.50 2.09
C TYR A 134 5.63 -4.26 0.59
N ASP A 135 5.36 -5.29 -0.19
CA ASP A 135 5.13 -5.18 -1.64
C ASP A 135 3.66 -5.40 -1.96
N LEU A 136 3.00 -4.47 -2.66
CA LEU A 136 1.64 -4.69 -3.13
C LEU A 136 1.58 -5.74 -4.25
N VAL A 137 2.71 -6.02 -4.91
CA VAL A 137 2.82 -7.10 -5.88
C VAL A 137 2.68 -8.45 -5.16
N TYR A 138 1.88 -9.34 -5.73
CA TYR A 138 1.63 -10.69 -5.21
C TYR A 138 2.08 -11.80 -6.15
N ASN A 139 2.39 -11.48 -7.40
CA ASN A 139 2.92 -12.43 -8.39
C ASN A 139 4.15 -11.82 -9.10
N PRO A 140 5.34 -12.35 -8.84
CA PRO A 140 5.70 -13.54 -8.06
C PRO A 140 5.47 -13.38 -6.55
N ALA A 141 5.44 -14.48 -5.81
CA ALA A 141 5.25 -14.48 -4.35
C ALA A 141 6.39 -13.80 -3.58
N GLU A 142 7.63 -13.87 -4.09
CA GLU A 142 8.79 -13.13 -3.60
C GLU A 142 9.36 -12.33 -4.79
N THR A 143 9.15 -11.03 -4.79
CA THR A 143 9.70 -10.11 -5.80
C THR A 143 11.17 -9.82 -5.52
N MET A 144 11.89 -9.26 -6.50
CA MET A 144 13.28 -8.83 -6.31
C MET A 144 13.40 -7.77 -5.18
N PHE A 145 12.41 -6.90 -5.00
CA PHE A 145 12.34 -5.95 -3.90
C PHE A 145 12.34 -6.67 -2.54
N LEU A 146 11.49 -7.67 -2.38
CA LEU A 146 11.40 -8.46 -1.14
C LEU A 146 12.64 -9.32 -0.92
N SER A 147 13.15 -9.96 -1.98
CA SER A 147 14.37 -10.78 -1.91
C SER A 147 15.58 -9.97 -1.41
N LYS A 148 15.79 -8.78 -1.99
CA LYS A 148 16.84 -7.86 -1.50
C LYS A 148 16.62 -7.43 -0.04
N GLY A 149 15.39 -7.14 0.36
CA GLY A 149 15.09 -6.80 1.76
C GLY A 149 15.47 -7.94 2.71
N LYS A 150 15.14 -9.17 2.33
CA LYS A 150 15.44 -10.39 3.09
C LYS A 150 16.93 -10.65 3.24
N GLU A 151 17.75 -10.34 2.22
CA GLU A 151 19.22 -10.45 2.28
C GLU A 151 19.81 -9.58 3.39
N TYR A 152 19.19 -8.44 3.72
CA TYR A 152 19.60 -7.54 4.80
C TYR A 152 18.83 -7.79 6.11
N GLY A 153 18.07 -8.89 6.21
CA GLY A 153 17.37 -9.32 7.40
C GLY A 153 16.04 -8.63 7.67
N ALA A 154 15.52 -7.82 6.74
CA ALA A 154 14.24 -7.15 6.90
C ALA A 154 13.07 -8.16 6.93
N ILE A 155 12.00 -7.80 7.65
CA ILE A 155 10.72 -8.51 7.57
C ILE A 155 10.13 -8.20 6.20
N ILE A 156 9.65 -9.24 5.49
CA ILE A 156 9.10 -9.09 4.16
C ILE A 156 7.64 -9.53 4.12
N LYS A 157 6.82 -8.83 3.32
CA LYS A 157 5.41 -9.13 3.10
C LYS A 157 5.01 -8.83 1.67
N ASN A 158 4.38 -9.79 0.98
CA ASN A 158 3.79 -9.57 -0.34
C ASN A 158 2.30 -9.19 -0.27
N GLY A 159 1.75 -8.78 -1.42
CA GLY A 159 0.37 -8.30 -1.54
C GLY A 159 -0.72 -9.37 -1.51
N GLN A 160 -0.40 -10.66 -1.39
CA GLN A 160 -1.39 -11.72 -1.52
C GLN A 160 -2.49 -11.67 -0.44
N GLU A 161 -2.13 -11.41 0.80
CA GLU A 161 -3.11 -11.28 1.88
C GLU A 161 -3.97 -10.03 1.73
N MET A 162 -3.37 -8.89 1.34
CA MET A 162 -4.10 -7.68 1.01
C MET A 162 -5.13 -7.93 -0.11
N LEU A 163 -4.74 -8.62 -1.18
CA LEU A 163 -5.61 -9.00 -2.28
C LEU A 163 -6.83 -9.79 -1.79
N LYS A 164 -6.61 -10.78 -0.92
CA LYS A 164 -7.68 -11.59 -0.33
C LYS A 164 -8.62 -10.75 0.55
N LEU A 165 -8.06 -9.95 1.45
CA LEU A 165 -8.84 -9.17 2.40
C LEU A 165 -9.65 -8.07 1.72
N GLN A 166 -9.10 -7.40 0.69
CA GLN A 166 -9.85 -6.40 -0.06
C GLN A 166 -11.00 -7.03 -0.87
N ALA A 167 -10.81 -8.26 -1.39
CA ALA A 167 -11.86 -8.98 -2.09
C ALA A 167 -13.00 -9.40 -1.14
N LEU A 168 -12.67 -9.86 0.06
CA LEU A 168 -13.66 -10.15 1.10
C LEU A 168 -14.43 -8.90 1.52
N ALA A 169 -13.74 -7.78 1.71
CA ALA A 169 -14.37 -6.50 2.02
C ALA A 169 -15.31 -6.02 0.90
N ALA A 170 -14.94 -6.21 -0.37
CA ALA A 170 -15.81 -5.92 -1.52
C ALA A 170 -17.04 -6.84 -1.55
N TRP A 171 -16.82 -8.12 -1.27
CA TRP A 171 -17.92 -9.11 -1.16
C TRP A 171 -18.93 -8.71 -0.08
N ASP A 172 -18.45 -8.33 1.11
CA ASP A 172 -19.31 -7.89 2.23
C ASP A 172 -20.11 -6.62 1.87
N ILE A 173 -19.51 -5.69 1.10
CA ILE A 173 -20.20 -4.50 0.61
C ILE A 173 -21.36 -4.88 -0.32
N TRP A 174 -21.14 -5.78 -1.28
CA TRP A 174 -22.14 -6.18 -2.25
C TRP A 174 -23.24 -7.08 -1.67
N ASN A 175 -22.99 -7.73 -0.53
CA ASN A 175 -23.95 -8.63 0.13
C ASN A 175 -24.57 -8.04 1.41
N LYS A 176 -24.32 -6.77 1.73
CA LYS A 176 -25.07 -6.06 2.78
C LYS A 176 -26.48 -5.83 2.26
N GLN A 177 -27.42 -6.64 2.75
CA GLN A 177 -28.86 -6.42 2.64
C GLN A 177 -29.34 -5.67 3.88
#